data_679dcdb2b20a8334057b5283fbc693ba
#
_entry.id   679dcdb2b20a8334057b5283fbc693ba
#
_cell.length_a   1.000
_cell.length_b   1.000
_cell.length_c   1.000
_cell.angle_alpha   90.00
_cell.angle_beta   90.00
_cell.angle_gamma   90.00
#
_symmetry.space_group_name_H-M   'P 1'
#
loop_
_entity.id
_entity.type
_entity.pdbx_description
1 polymer ?
#
loop_
_entity_poly.entity_id
_entity_poly.type
_entity_poly.pdbx_seq_one_letter_code
_entity_poly.pdbx_strand_id
1 'polypeptide(L)'
;VRVFDAVIQAGARTLNVPDTVGYSIPALWGERIRQLIARVPNADKVIWSTHCHNDLGLAVANSLAAVMNGVRQVECTINGLGERAGNASLEEIVMAVRTRRDVFNLDTRIDTTQIVPTSKLVSSITGYPVQPNKAIVGANAFAHESGIHQDGVIKMRETYEIMRAEDVGWIANRMVLGKHSGRNAFKTRLK
;
A
#
# COMPACT_ATOMS: atom_id res chain seq x y z
N VAL A 1 5.66 24.77 -12.90
CA VAL A 1 4.62 25.04 -13.88
C VAL A 1 5.21 25.07 -15.28
N ARG A 2 6.16 25.98 -15.61
CA ARG A 2 6.68 26.16 -16.99
C ARG A 2 7.21 24.87 -17.62
N VAL A 3 7.97 24.04 -16.87
CA VAL A 3 8.53 22.79 -17.41
C VAL A 3 7.41 21.81 -17.77
N PHE A 4 6.42 21.64 -16.90
CA PHE A 4 5.28 20.74 -17.18
C PHE A 4 4.45 21.21 -18.37
N ASP A 5 4.19 22.51 -18.50
CA ASP A 5 3.53 23.05 -19.67
C ASP A 5 4.31 22.76 -20.97
N ALA A 6 5.62 23.01 -20.95
CA ALA A 6 6.46 22.74 -22.12
C ALA A 6 6.48 21.27 -22.55
N VAL A 7 6.54 20.33 -21.60
CA VAL A 7 6.55 18.89 -21.94
C VAL A 7 5.17 18.39 -22.36
N ILE A 8 4.07 18.98 -21.89
CA ILE A 8 2.72 18.70 -22.41
C ILE A 8 2.63 19.15 -23.88
N GLN A 9 3.10 20.35 -24.17
CA GLN A 9 3.12 20.87 -25.55
C GLN A 9 3.99 20.04 -26.48
N ALA A 10 5.07 19.46 -25.95
CA ALA A 10 5.94 18.51 -26.67
C ALA A 10 5.34 17.11 -26.84
N GLY A 11 4.15 16.84 -26.29
CA GLY A 11 3.40 15.59 -26.48
C GLY A 11 3.52 14.57 -25.35
N ALA A 12 4.03 14.95 -24.18
CA ALA A 12 4.03 14.08 -23.01
C ALA A 12 2.57 13.76 -22.59
N ARG A 13 2.30 12.49 -22.29
CA ARG A 13 0.98 12.01 -21.87
C ARG A 13 0.91 11.68 -20.38
N THR A 14 2.06 11.43 -19.74
CA THR A 14 2.15 11.17 -18.31
C THR A 14 3.24 12.06 -17.73
N LEU A 15 2.92 12.74 -16.64
CA LEU A 15 3.84 13.63 -15.93
C LEU A 15 4.07 13.11 -14.53
N ASN A 16 5.31 12.73 -14.25
CA ASN A 16 5.69 12.23 -12.93
C ASN A 16 6.23 13.35 -12.04
N VAL A 17 5.76 13.38 -10.80
CA VAL A 17 6.21 14.30 -9.76
C VAL A 17 6.85 13.47 -8.65
N PRO A 18 8.20 13.49 -8.51
CA PRO A 18 8.88 12.68 -7.52
C PRO A 18 9.11 13.44 -6.20
N ASP A 19 9.01 12.72 -5.07
CA ASP A 19 9.62 13.05 -3.79
C ASP A 19 10.94 12.26 -3.66
N THR A 20 11.96 12.74 -4.34
CA THR A 20 13.21 12.00 -4.61
C THR A 20 14.01 11.65 -3.36
N VAL A 21 13.89 12.43 -2.30
CA VAL A 21 14.65 12.23 -1.05
C VAL A 21 13.76 11.84 0.13
N GLY A 22 12.46 11.56 -0.11
CA GLY A 22 11.53 11.14 0.93
C GLY A 22 11.33 12.17 2.03
N TYR A 23 11.39 13.46 1.68
CA TYR A 23 11.35 14.58 2.64
C TYR A 23 9.94 15.09 2.93
N SER A 24 9.01 14.85 2.02
CA SER A 24 7.65 15.39 2.10
C SER A 24 6.82 14.71 3.18
N ILE A 25 5.85 15.44 3.72
CA ILE A 25 4.79 14.88 4.57
C ILE A 25 3.45 14.90 3.83
N PRO A 26 2.50 13.99 4.14
CA PRO A 26 1.32 13.75 3.30
C PRO A 26 0.48 14.99 3.01
N ALA A 27 0.18 15.81 4.03
CA ALA A 27 -0.65 17.01 3.86
C ALA A 27 -0.01 18.02 2.89
N LEU A 28 1.29 18.28 3.04
CA LEU A 28 2.01 19.22 2.18
C LEU A 28 2.22 18.65 0.78
N TRP A 29 2.45 17.34 0.66
CA TRP A 29 2.62 16.68 -0.63
C TRP A 29 1.33 16.73 -1.44
N GLY A 30 0.21 16.31 -0.85
CA GLY A 30 -1.09 16.37 -1.49
C GLY A 30 -1.46 17.79 -1.96
N GLU A 31 -1.26 18.79 -1.08
CA GLU A 31 -1.53 20.19 -1.44
C GLU A 31 -0.63 20.68 -2.58
N ARG A 32 0.65 20.32 -2.58
CA ARG A 32 1.58 20.65 -3.67
C ARG A 32 1.12 20.07 -5.02
N ILE A 33 0.71 18.80 -5.02
CA ILE A 33 0.14 18.13 -6.21
C ILE A 33 -1.11 18.88 -6.69
N ARG A 34 -2.05 19.16 -5.80
CA ARG A 34 -3.29 19.87 -6.12
C ARG A 34 -3.01 21.24 -6.76
N GLN A 35 -2.09 22.02 -6.15
CA GLN A 35 -1.69 23.32 -6.69
C GLN A 35 -1.00 23.21 -8.04
N LEU A 36 -0.17 22.19 -8.23
CA LEU A 36 0.55 21.96 -9.47
C LEU A 36 -0.45 21.68 -10.59
N ILE A 37 -1.38 20.74 -10.40
CA ILE A 37 -2.42 20.40 -11.36
C ILE A 37 -3.30 21.62 -11.70
N ALA A 38 -3.67 22.41 -10.69
CA ALA A 38 -4.51 23.60 -10.89
C ALA A 38 -3.82 24.73 -11.67
N ARG A 39 -2.47 24.78 -11.67
CA ARG A 39 -1.69 25.89 -12.25
C ARG A 39 -1.03 25.56 -13.59
N VAL A 40 -0.97 24.30 -13.97
CA VAL A 40 -0.36 23.88 -15.24
C VAL A 40 -1.40 23.95 -16.34
N PRO A 41 -1.15 24.72 -17.42
CA PRO A 41 -2.04 24.72 -18.58
C PRO A 41 -2.18 23.32 -19.19
N ASN A 42 -3.40 22.97 -19.60
CA ASN A 42 -3.71 21.66 -20.20
C ASN A 42 -3.42 20.44 -19.27
N ALA A 43 -3.43 20.64 -17.97
CA ALA A 43 -3.23 19.59 -16.97
C ALA A 43 -4.24 18.44 -17.09
N ASP A 44 -5.42 18.71 -17.62
CA ASP A 44 -6.51 17.77 -17.89
C ASP A 44 -6.24 16.81 -19.05
N LYS A 45 -5.27 17.12 -19.91
CA LYS A 45 -4.90 16.31 -21.09
C LYS A 45 -3.88 15.21 -20.79
N VAL A 46 -3.36 15.15 -19.57
CA VAL A 46 -2.29 14.25 -19.17
C VAL A 46 -2.65 13.45 -17.92
N ILE A 47 -1.97 12.33 -17.75
CA ILE A 47 -2.02 11.54 -16.52
C ILE A 47 -0.95 12.06 -15.56
N TRP A 48 -1.36 12.49 -14.38
CA TRP A 48 -0.45 12.85 -13.31
C TRP A 48 0.00 11.59 -12.56
N SER A 49 1.30 11.48 -12.37
CA SER A 49 1.99 10.39 -11.67
C SER A 49 2.77 10.93 -10.48
N THR A 50 2.97 10.08 -9.48
CA THR A 50 3.86 10.37 -8.34
C THR A 50 4.80 9.22 -8.07
N HIS A 51 5.98 9.54 -7.55
CA HIS A 51 7.01 8.61 -7.10
C HIS A 51 7.55 9.09 -5.76
N CYS A 52 7.43 8.29 -4.71
CA CYS A 52 7.81 8.69 -3.36
C CYS A 52 8.82 7.72 -2.75
N HIS A 53 9.93 8.25 -2.24
CA HIS A 53 10.90 7.51 -1.44
C HIS A 53 10.51 7.47 0.04
N ASN A 54 11.05 6.48 0.77
CA ASN A 54 10.57 6.07 2.09
C ASN A 54 11.50 6.46 3.24
N ASP A 55 12.34 7.48 3.06
CA ASP A 55 13.36 7.87 4.04
C ASP A 55 12.79 8.25 5.42
N LEU A 56 11.61 8.81 5.47
CA LEU A 56 10.85 9.08 6.71
C LEU A 56 9.76 8.05 7.01
N GLY A 57 9.67 6.94 6.25
CA GLY A 57 8.59 5.96 6.39
C GLY A 57 7.23 6.45 5.85
N LEU A 58 7.20 7.48 5.00
CA LEU A 58 5.97 8.15 4.56
C LEU A 58 5.65 7.95 3.07
N ALA A 59 6.41 7.14 2.35
CA ALA A 59 6.25 6.99 0.89
C ALA A 59 4.83 6.58 0.48
N VAL A 60 4.24 5.59 1.15
CA VAL A 60 2.87 5.14 0.90
C VAL A 60 1.87 6.25 1.24
N ALA A 61 2.01 6.89 2.39
CA ALA A 61 1.12 7.95 2.82
C ALA A 61 1.17 9.17 1.88
N ASN A 62 2.36 9.55 1.41
CA ASN A 62 2.55 10.62 0.42
C ASN A 62 1.91 10.24 -0.93
N SER A 63 2.11 9.01 -1.39
CA SER A 63 1.51 8.52 -2.63
C SER A 63 -0.02 8.54 -2.57
N LEU A 64 -0.62 8.07 -1.47
CA LEU A 64 -2.06 8.11 -1.26
C LEU A 64 -2.60 9.54 -1.16
N ALA A 65 -1.87 10.45 -0.50
CA ALA A 65 -2.22 11.87 -0.47
C ALA A 65 -2.21 12.50 -1.88
N ALA A 66 -1.24 12.14 -2.72
CA ALA A 66 -1.20 12.57 -4.11
C ALA A 66 -2.40 12.02 -4.92
N VAL A 67 -2.76 10.74 -4.73
CA VAL A 67 -3.94 10.11 -5.36
C VAL A 67 -5.23 10.85 -4.99
N MET A 68 -5.41 11.21 -3.74
CA MET A 68 -6.55 12.01 -3.27
C MET A 68 -6.59 13.41 -3.89
N ASN A 69 -5.46 13.91 -4.39
CA ASN A 69 -5.32 15.24 -4.96
C ASN A 69 -5.13 15.25 -6.50
N GLY A 70 -5.54 14.17 -7.19
CA GLY A 70 -5.65 14.15 -8.65
C GLY A 70 -4.65 13.26 -9.39
N VAL A 71 -3.66 12.69 -8.72
CA VAL A 71 -2.77 11.68 -9.32
C VAL A 71 -3.56 10.41 -9.68
N ARG A 72 -3.24 9.82 -10.82
CA ARG A 72 -3.87 8.57 -11.32
C ARG A 72 -2.87 7.49 -11.69
N GLN A 73 -1.60 7.74 -11.53
CA GLN A 73 -0.53 6.76 -11.66
C GLN A 73 0.41 6.88 -10.45
N VAL A 74 0.80 5.76 -9.86
CA VAL A 74 1.80 5.71 -8.79
C VAL A 74 2.95 4.81 -9.22
N GLU A 75 4.15 5.33 -9.18
CA GLU A 75 5.37 4.54 -9.32
C GLU A 75 5.75 4.01 -7.93
N CYS A 76 5.70 2.69 -7.80
CA CYS A 76 5.94 2.00 -6.55
C CYS A 76 6.59 0.64 -6.81
N THR A 77 7.03 -0.04 -5.76
CA THR A 77 7.76 -1.30 -5.91
C THR A 77 7.18 -2.40 -5.02
N ILE A 78 7.33 -3.65 -5.44
CA ILE A 78 7.01 -4.81 -4.63
C ILE A 78 7.88 -4.78 -3.36
N ASN A 79 7.29 -5.00 -2.20
CA ASN A 79 7.93 -4.95 -0.88
C ASN A 79 8.56 -3.59 -0.53
N GLY A 80 8.28 -2.53 -1.28
CA GLY A 80 8.88 -1.23 -1.08
C GLY A 80 10.38 -1.17 -1.40
N LEU A 81 10.90 -2.10 -2.19
CA LEU A 81 12.32 -2.12 -2.56
C LEU A 81 12.73 -0.84 -3.29
N GLY A 82 13.96 -0.38 -3.04
CA GLY A 82 14.49 0.81 -3.68
C GLY A 82 15.75 1.32 -2.97
N GLU A 83 16.24 2.45 -3.41
CA GLU A 83 17.41 3.10 -2.82
C GLU A 83 17.15 3.53 -1.37
N ARG A 84 18.18 3.53 -0.57
CA ARG A 84 18.19 3.96 0.85
C ARG A 84 17.16 3.20 1.69
N ALA A 85 16.05 3.86 2.08
CA ALA A 85 14.96 3.23 2.85
C ALA A 85 13.86 2.62 1.95
N GLY A 86 14.05 2.65 0.63
CA GLY A 86 13.14 2.09 -0.35
C GLY A 86 12.12 3.09 -0.92
N ASN A 87 11.16 2.55 -1.64
CA ASN A 87 10.08 3.26 -2.31
C ASN A 87 8.74 2.98 -1.63
N ALA A 88 7.68 3.59 -2.14
CA ALA A 88 6.31 3.21 -1.75
C ALA A 88 6.04 1.74 -2.09
N SER A 89 5.45 1.00 -1.16
CA SER A 89 5.11 -0.41 -1.36
C SER A 89 3.83 -0.56 -2.19
N LEU A 90 3.89 -1.29 -3.30
CA LEU A 90 2.75 -1.54 -4.19
C LEU A 90 1.59 -2.18 -3.44
N GLU A 91 1.86 -3.23 -2.68
CA GLU A 91 0.87 -3.99 -1.91
C GLU A 91 0.07 -3.10 -0.95
N GLU A 92 0.75 -2.16 -0.29
CA GLU A 92 0.12 -1.25 0.67
C GLU A 92 -0.77 -0.21 -0.03
N ILE A 93 -0.32 0.34 -1.15
CA ILE A 93 -1.11 1.30 -1.96
C ILE A 93 -2.35 0.63 -2.53
N VAL A 94 -2.18 -0.53 -3.16
CA VAL A 94 -3.28 -1.28 -3.80
C VAL A 94 -4.34 -1.65 -2.77
N MET A 95 -3.91 -2.20 -1.63
CA MET A 95 -4.86 -2.64 -0.61
C MET A 95 -5.50 -1.46 0.14
N ALA A 96 -4.81 -0.33 0.33
CA ALA A 96 -5.42 0.87 0.87
C ALA A 96 -6.55 1.39 -0.03
N VAL A 97 -6.31 1.50 -1.33
CA VAL A 97 -7.33 1.94 -2.30
C VAL A 97 -8.50 0.97 -2.35
N ARG A 98 -8.24 -0.33 -2.36
CA ARG A 98 -9.28 -1.37 -2.44
C ARG A 98 -10.11 -1.46 -1.16
N THR A 99 -9.48 -1.41 0.01
CA THR A 99 -10.14 -1.52 1.31
C THR A 99 -10.94 -0.25 1.65
N ARG A 100 -10.43 0.92 1.25
CA ARG A 100 -11.04 2.21 1.54
C ARG A 100 -11.64 2.86 0.29
N ARG A 101 -12.41 2.08 -0.47
CA ARG A 101 -13.20 2.58 -1.62
C ARG A 101 -14.13 3.72 -1.25
N ASP A 102 -14.66 3.70 -0.02
CA ASP A 102 -15.49 4.74 0.56
C ASP A 102 -14.79 6.11 0.57
N VAL A 103 -13.46 6.13 0.72
CA VAL A 103 -12.65 7.35 0.76
C VAL A 103 -12.09 7.72 -0.60
N PHE A 104 -11.50 6.74 -1.30
CA PHE A 104 -10.78 7.00 -2.55
C PHE A 104 -11.70 7.12 -3.76
N ASN A 105 -12.85 6.41 -3.77
CA ASN A 105 -13.75 6.29 -4.92
C ASN A 105 -13.00 5.94 -6.23
N LEU A 106 -11.99 5.09 -6.10
CA LEU A 106 -11.10 4.63 -7.16
C LEU A 106 -10.93 3.11 -7.05
N ASP A 107 -10.44 2.51 -8.11
CA ASP A 107 -10.07 1.11 -8.14
C ASP A 107 -8.77 0.89 -8.91
N THR A 108 -8.22 -0.31 -8.79
CA THR A 108 -7.05 -0.77 -9.52
C THR A 108 -7.37 -2.09 -10.21
N ARG A 109 -6.73 -2.35 -11.37
CA ARG A 109 -6.89 -3.60 -12.12
C ARG A 109 -5.90 -4.69 -11.69
N ILE A 110 -5.18 -4.49 -10.59
CA ILE A 110 -4.23 -5.46 -10.05
C ILE A 110 -5.01 -6.62 -9.44
N ASP A 111 -4.66 -7.84 -9.84
CA ASP A 111 -5.13 -9.06 -9.16
C ASP A 111 -4.44 -9.17 -7.80
N THR A 112 -5.17 -8.82 -6.75
CA THR A 112 -4.62 -8.78 -5.41
C THR A 112 -4.25 -10.16 -4.88
N THR A 113 -4.83 -11.25 -5.39
CA THR A 113 -4.47 -12.62 -4.98
C THR A 113 -3.03 -13.00 -5.35
N GLN A 114 -2.40 -12.24 -6.26
CA GLN A 114 -1.01 -12.40 -6.65
C GLN A 114 -0.01 -11.59 -5.80
N ILE A 115 -0.49 -10.76 -4.87
CA ILE A 115 0.39 -9.90 -4.07
C ILE A 115 1.38 -10.71 -3.25
N VAL A 116 0.92 -11.64 -2.41
CA VAL A 116 1.79 -12.45 -1.56
C VAL A 116 2.68 -13.41 -2.37
N PRO A 117 2.18 -14.13 -3.39
CA PRO A 117 3.05 -14.92 -4.28
C PRO A 117 4.16 -14.07 -4.92
N THR A 118 3.82 -12.89 -5.45
CA THR A 118 4.80 -11.99 -6.06
C THR A 118 5.82 -11.44 -5.05
N SER A 119 5.36 -11.05 -3.85
CA SER A 119 6.24 -10.60 -2.77
C SER A 119 7.27 -11.68 -2.40
N LYS A 120 6.84 -12.93 -2.26
CA LYS A 120 7.71 -14.07 -1.97
C LYS A 120 8.72 -14.33 -3.10
N LEU A 121 8.27 -14.27 -4.34
CA LEU A 121 9.13 -14.45 -5.52
C LEU A 121 10.22 -13.38 -5.55
N VAL A 122 9.86 -12.10 -5.41
CA VAL A 122 10.81 -10.98 -5.39
C VAL A 122 11.80 -11.13 -4.25
N SER A 123 11.34 -11.46 -3.04
CA SER A 123 12.20 -11.70 -1.88
C SER A 123 13.19 -12.85 -2.14
N SER A 124 12.74 -13.94 -2.76
CA SER A 124 13.59 -15.09 -3.12
C SER A 124 14.66 -14.73 -4.15
N ILE A 125 14.31 -13.96 -5.18
CA ILE A 125 15.23 -13.59 -6.27
C ILE A 125 16.27 -12.57 -5.79
N THR A 126 15.82 -11.59 -5.01
CA THR A 126 16.70 -10.48 -4.57
C THR A 126 17.51 -10.79 -3.34
N GLY A 127 17.12 -11.81 -2.56
CA GLY A 127 17.71 -12.14 -1.27
C GLY A 127 17.32 -11.19 -0.13
N TYR A 128 16.46 -10.20 -0.38
CA TYR A 128 15.95 -9.29 0.66
C TYR A 128 14.73 -9.90 1.37
N PRO A 129 14.85 -10.28 2.66
CA PRO A 129 13.72 -10.86 3.38
C PRO A 129 12.66 -9.82 3.69
N VAL A 130 11.39 -10.24 3.62
CA VAL A 130 10.26 -9.42 4.07
C VAL A 130 10.20 -9.46 5.59
N GLN A 131 10.08 -8.29 6.24
CA GLN A 131 9.90 -8.22 7.68
C GLN A 131 8.62 -8.96 8.11
N PRO A 132 8.65 -9.76 9.18
CA PRO A 132 7.47 -10.54 9.62
C PRO A 132 6.22 -9.69 9.88
N ASN A 133 6.39 -8.47 10.36
CA ASN A 133 5.31 -7.52 10.65
C ASN A 133 5.03 -6.52 9.52
N LYS A 134 5.60 -6.73 8.32
CA LYS A 134 5.29 -5.85 7.18
C LYS A 134 3.80 -5.96 6.84
N ALA A 135 3.18 -4.82 6.60
CA ALA A 135 1.78 -4.78 6.21
C ALA A 135 1.51 -5.67 4.98
N ILE A 136 0.36 -6.32 4.91
CA ILE A 136 -0.14 -7.13 3.80
C ILE A 136 0.65 -8.44 3.58
N VAL A 137 1.97 -8.37 3.42
CA VAL A 137 2.81 -9.49 2.95
C VAL A 137 3.68 -10.13 4.03
N GLY A 138 3.80 -9.51 5.18
CA GLY A 138 4.55 -10.07 6.30
C GLY A 138 3.90 -11.33 6.88
N ALA A 139 4.70 -12.27 7.36
CA ALA A 139 4.22 -13.55 7.87
C ALA A 139 3.24 -13.42 9.07
N ASN A 140 3.29 -12.29 9.78
CA ASN A 140 2.42 -11.96 10.90
C ASN A 140 1.24 -11.04 10.53
N ALA A 141 1.13 -10.60 9.28
CA ALA A 141 0.13 -9.61 8.86
C ALA A 141 -1.33 -10.04 9.15
N PHE A 142 -1.58 -11.35 9.19
CA PHE A 142 -2.90 -11.93 9.48
C PHE A 142 -2.81 -12.93 10.66
N ALA A 143 -1.88 -12.74 11.59
CA ALA A 143 -1.70 -13.60 12.77
C ALA A 143 -2.33 -12.95 14.01
N HIS A 144 -3.16 -13.69 14.73
CA HIS A 144 -3.76 -13.26 15.98
C HIS A 144 -3.29 -14.18 17.12
N GLU A 145 -2.65 -13.61 18.14
CA GLU A 145 -2.21 -14.34 19.34
C GLU A 145 -3.09 -14.03 20.55
N SER A 146 -3.56 -12.77 20.70
CA SER A 146 -4.39 -12.36 21.85
C SER A 146 -5.71 -13.10 21.89
N GLY A 147 -6.06 -13.66 23.06
CA GLY A 147 -7.31 -14.41 23.24
C GLY A 147 -8.57 -13.63 22.94
N ILE A 148 -8.60 -12.31 23.21
CA ILE A 148 -9.74 -11.43 22.87
C ILE A 148 -9.85 -11.28 21.35
N HIS A 149 -8.75 -11.09 20.65
CA HIS A 149 -8.74 -10.97 19.19
C HIS A 149 -9.16 -12.30 18.55
N GLN A 150 -8.61 -13.42 19.02
CA GLN A 150 -8.97 -14.75 18.52
C GLN A 150 -10.46 -15.06 18.72
N ASP A 151 -11.02 -14.74 19.87
CA ASP A 151 -12.46 -14.93 20.17
C ASP A 151 -13.33 -14.02 19.28
N GLY A 152 -12.90 -12.77 19.05
CA GLY A 152 -13.58 -11.84 18.16
C GLY A 152 -13.60 -12.33 16.71
N VAL A 153 -12.45 -12.77 16.18
CA VAL A 153 -12.34 -13.32 14.81
C VAL A 153 -13.18 -14.58 14.63
N ILE A 154 -13.24 -15.46 15.65
CA ILE A 154 -14.08 -16.67 15.62
C ILE A 154 -15.58 -16.32 15.56
N LYS A 155 -15.99 -15.27 16.26
CA LYS A 155 -17.41 -14.84 16.32
C LYS A 155 -17.80 -14.02 15.10
N MET A 156 -16.95 -13.06 14.72
CA MET A 156 -17.19 -12.15 13.61
C MET A 156 -15.84 -11.60 13.13
N ARG A 157 -15.42 -12.08 11.97
CA ARG A 157 -14.06 -11.84 11.41
C ARG A 157 -13.75 -10.35 11.24
N GLU A 158 -14.73 -9.60 10.78
CA GLU A 158 -14.64 -8.17 10.51
C GLU A 158 -14.35 -7.32 11.75
N THR A 159 -14.48 -7.88 12.97
CA THR A 159 -14.15 -7.19 14.22
C THR A 159 -12.68 -6.81 14.31
N TYR A 160 -11.79 -7.63 13.74
CA TYR A 160 -10.34 -7.44 13.81
C TYR A 160 -9.63 -7.59 12.47
N GLU A 161 -10.36 -7.79 11.38
CA GLU A 161 -9.81 -7.93 10.03
C GLU A 161 -10.50 -6.96 9.07
N ILE A 162 -9.75 -5.99 8.55
CA ILE A 162 -10.22 -5.03 7.54
C ILE A 162 -10.15 -5.60 6.11
N MET A 163 -9.48 -6.74 5.94
CA MET A 163 -9.33 -7.49 4.69
C MET A 163 -9.10 -8.96 5.01
N ARG A 164 -9.37 -9.85 4.07
CA ARG A 164 -9.13 -11.28 4.23
C ARG A 164 -7.73 -11.66 3.75
N ALA A 165 -7.12 -12.64 4.42
CA ALA A 165 -5.82 -13.17 4.01
C ALA A 165 -5.84 -13.70 2.56
N GLU A 166 -6.93 -14.34 2.18
CA GLU A 166 -7.14 -14.93 0.85
C GLU A 166 -7.19 -13.86 -0.25
N ASP A 167 -7.69 -12.65 0.06
CA ASP A 167 -7.78 -11.53 -0.90
C ASP A 167 -6.41 -11.06 -1.40
N VAL A 168 -5.36 -11.36 -0.65
CA VAL A 168 -3.97 -11.00 -0.98
C VAL A 168 -3.08 -12.21 -1.30
N GLY A 169 -3.67 -13.41 -1.35
CA GLY A 169 -2.97 -14.64 -1.75
C GLY A 169 -2.33 -15.43 -0.60
N TRP A 170 -2.68 -15.16 0.65
CA TRP A 170 -2.41 -16.08 1.76
C TRP A 170 -3.40 -17.24 1.71
N ILE A 171 -2.95 -18.46 2.06
CA ILE A 171 -3.77 -19.68 2.00
C ILE A 171 -4.84 -19.69 3.11
N ALA A 172 -4.52 -19.18 4.29
CA ALA A 172 -5.44 -19.04 5.43
C ALA A 172 -4.83 -18.14 6.52
N ASN A 173 -5.69 -17.64 7.40
CA ASN A 173 -5.26 -16.95 8.62
C ASN A 173 -4.53 -17.92 9.54
N ARG A 174 -3.44 -17.47 10.14
CA ARG A 174 -2.73 -18.24 11.17
C ARG A 174 -3.22 -17.85 12.56
N MET A 175 -3.97 -18.77 13.17
CA MET A 175 -4.24 -18.70 14.60
C MET A 175 -2.99 -19.27 15.31
N VAL A 176 -2.18 -18.38 15.88
CA VAL A 176 -0.96 -18.76 16.61
C VAL A 176 -1.35 -19.02 18.06
N LEU A 177 -1.08 -20.24 18.55
CA LEU A 177 -1.21 -20.55 19.99
C LEU A 177 0.03 -20.06 20.72
N GLY A 178 -0.15 -19.13 21.66
CA GLY A 178 0.90 -18.59 22.50
C GLY A 178 0.41 -18.37 23.94
N LYS A 179 1.25 -17.81 24.79
CA LYS A 179 0.94 -17.57 26.22
C LYS A 179 -0.28 -16.67 26.45
N HIS A 180 -0.71 -15.93 25.44
CA HIS A 180 -1.86 -15.03 25.50
C HIS A 180 -3.12 -15.60 24.85
N SER A 181 -3.07 -16.83 24.33
CA SER A 181 -4.22 -17.48 23.69
C SER A 181 -5.29 -17.88 24.70
N GLY A 182 -6.54 -17.65 24.36
CA GLY A 182 -7.68 -18.00 25.19
C GLY A 182 -8.12 -19.46 25.01
N ARG A 183 -8.95 -19.96 25.95
CA ARG A 183 -9.50 -21.33 25.92
C ARG A 183 -10.24 -21.66 24.63
N ASN A 184 -10.92 -20.71 24.01
CA ASN A 184 -11.69 -20.92 22.79
C ASN A 184 -10.78 -21.16 21.58
N ALA A 185 -9.67 -20.43 21.46
CA ALA A 185 -8.68 -20.64 20.40
C ALA A 185 -8.05 -22.05 20.52
N PHE A 186 -7.74 -22.49 21.74
CA PHE A 186 -7.21 -23.83 22.00
C PHE A 186 -8.22 -24.93 21.59
N LYS A 187 -9.48 -24.80 21.99
CA LYS A 187 -10.54 -25.74 21.59
C LYS A 187 -10.76 -25.80 20.06
N THR A 188 -10.67 -24.66 19.39
CA THR A 188 -10.84 -24.61 17.92
C THR A 188 -9.68 -25.28 17.20
N ARG A 189 -8.46 -25.22 17.76
CA ARG A 189 -7.27 -25.87 17.17
C ARG A 189 -7.26 -27.39 17.33
N LEU A 190 -7.98 -27.93 18.32
CA LEU A 190 -8.08 -29.37 18.60
C LEU A 190 -9.18 -30.08 17.77
N LYS A 191 -10.02 -29.33 17.09
CA LYS A 191 -11.00 -29.83 16.10
C LYS A 191 -10.40 -29.91 14.72
#